data_1dfbb518c45f3f45e32d52d5102129fa
#
_entry.id   1dfbb518c45f3f45e32d52d5102129fa
#
_cell.length_a   1.000
_cell.length_b   1.000
_cell.length_c   1.000
_cell.angle_alpha   90.00
_cell.angle_beta   90.00
_cell.angle_gamma   90.00
#
_symmetry.space_group_name_H-M   'P 1'
#
loop_
_entity.id
_entity.type
_entity.pdbx_description
1 polymer ?
#
loop_
_entity_poly.entity_id
_entity_poly.type
_entity_poly.pdbx_seq_one_letter_code
_entity_poly.pdbx_strand_id
1 'polypeptide(L)'
;MSFRSIVKLSLATLAAGALALAPGCSSKPPKPEEKPKPPLPVVVPAPVPEKLPAVMLGIDVLEADGFKEVAGKKIALLTHPAGVNRLGEPTLNVLLRAPRTKLVALFAPEHGFDGQIRAGDNFGDMVHTPTGLPIYSLHGKNRKPTPKQLQGLDALVIDLQDIGSRSYTFNVVMRRAMDACFQYGVEVIVLDRPNPLGGLKVDGPPLDPDNWSGVGAHPRMPYVHGLTLGEIALMAKNGSAPISQLPASSDMALSDKVREKGKLTVVPMRGWTRNMRWPDTGLRWIPTSPYITTYESVIGYAMVGLGTQNTDWTWGIGRDFAFRGIGFPKKTPDEIIAAMNAYKIPGIAFVKRQGTGADGKPITGVYVEVTDWDKWNPTELSFYMHKQAARWSRLNPFTGLTSEEVRSFKIHVGSNAWFAELQRAGGRIDVPLFLKNWEERAAIYREQTRKFRLYPWGDTPAGK
;
A
#
# COMPACT_ATOMS: atom_id res chain seq x y z
N MET A 1 8.32 -11.64 12.96
CA MET A 1 9.51 -10.76 12.98
C MET A 1 9.06 -9.37 13.38
N SER A 2 9.74 -8.70 14.31
CA SER A 2 9.46 -7.30 14.68
C SER A 2 10.03 -6.38 13.60
N PHE A 3 9.39 -5.25 13.32
CA PHE A 3 9.87 -4.24 12.37
C PHE A 3 11.30 -3.74 12.70
N ARG A 4 11.72 -3.81 13.97
CA ARG A 4 13.10 -3.55 14.40
C ARG A 4 14.13 -4.50 13.77
N SER A 5 13.74 -5.72 13.40
CA SER A 5 14.66 -6.70 12.79
C SER A 5 14.89 -6.45 11.30
N ILE A 6 13.95 -5.83 10.61
CA ILE A 6 14.07 -5.55 9.17
C ILE A 6 15.02 -4.37 8.93
N VAL A 7 14.98 -3.34 9.79
CA VAL A 7 15.86 -2.17 9.68
C VAL A 7 17.31 -2.48 10.10
N LYS A 8 17.53 -3.43 11.01
CA LYS A 8 18.88 -3.80 11.47
C LYS A 8 19.69 -4.67 10.50
N LEU A 9 19.07 -5.33 9.51
CA LEU A 9 19.80 -6.15 8.54
C LEU A 9 20.46 -5.36 7.41
N SER A 10 20.16 -4.08 7.25
CA SER A 10 20.71 -3.23 6.17
C SER A 10 21.97 -2.43 6.54
N LEU A 11 22.51 -2.56 7.77
CA LEU A 11 23.61 -1.73 8.27
C LEU A 11 24.89 -2.48 8.68
N ALA A 12 25.04 -3.74 8.33
CA ALA A 12 26.23 -4.53 8.68
C ALA A 12 27.11 -4.86 7.46
N THR A 13 27.64 -3.84 6.77
CA THR A 13 28.85 -4.00 5.94
C THR A 13 29.43 -2.62 5.61
N LEU A 14 30.21 -2.06 6.50
CA LEU A 14 31.28 -1.10 6.18
C LEU A 14 32.13 -0.89 7.46
N ALA A 15 33.18 -1.70 7.60
CA ALA A 15 34.34 -1.36 8.40
C ALA A 15 35.55 -1.88 7.66
N ALA A 16 36.28 -0.95 7.09
CA ALA A 16 37.54 -1.16 6.39
C ALA A 16 38.66 -1.49 7.37
N GLY A 17 39.45 -2.49 7.07
CA GLY A 17 40.77 -2.70 7.64
C GLY A 17 41.79 -2.73 6.52
N ALA A 18 42.61 -1.72 6.42
CA ALA A 18 43.78 -1.69 5.57
C ALA A 18 44.92 -2.44 6.26
N LEU A 19 45.58 -3.37 5.59
CA LEU A 19 47.02 -3.63 5.76
C LEU A 19 47.63 -4.45 4.60
N ALA A 20 48.67 -3.86 4.03
CA ALA A 20 49.90 -4.39 3.49
C ALA A 20 49.95 -5.40 2.34
N LEU A 21 50.61 -4.98 1.29
CA LEU A 21 51.12 -5.64 0.09
C LEU A 21 52.16 -6.74 0.36
N ALA A 22 52.00 -7.87 -0.32
CA ALA A 22 53.12 -8.66 -0.81
C ALA A 22 52.67 -9.42 -2.09
N PRO A 23 53.51 -9.56 -3.14
CA PRO A 23 53.10 -10.10 -4.43
C PRO A 23 53.26 -11.61 -4.50
N GLY A 24 52.26 -12.30 -5.01
CA GLY A 24 52.31 -13.75 -5.18
C GLY A 24 51.21 -14.29 -6.10
N CYS A 25 51.60 -14.70 -7.27
CA CYS A 25 50.97 -15.63 -8.21
C CYS A 25 49.45 -15.70 -8.36
N SER A 26 49.00 -15.22 -9.51
CA SER A 26 47.71 -15.41 -10.11
C SER A 26 47.29 -16.89 -10.23
N SER A 27 46.24 -17.27 -9.53
CA SER A 27 45.30 -18.31 -9.93
C SER A 27 43.90 -17.82 -9.59
N LYS A 28 43.09 -17.51 -10.61
CA LYS A 28 41.70 -17.15 -10.45
C LYS A 28 40.94 -18.33 -9.77
N PRO A 29 40.19 -18.10 -8.68
CA PRO A 29 39.30 -19.12 -8.18
C PRO A 29 38.21 -19.42 -9.20
N PRO A 30 37.75 -20.68 -9.32
CA PRO A 30 36.66 -21.03 -10.20
C PRO A 30 35.40 -20.28 -9.78
N LYS A 31 34.64 -19.78 -10.79
CA LYS A 31 33.33 -19.22 -10.58
C LYS A 31 32.45 -20.24 -9.83
N PRO A 32 31.69 -19.81 -8.80
CA PRO A 32 30.68 -20.69 -8.20
C PRO A 32 29.70 -21.13 -9.30
N GLU A 33 29.45 -22.41 -9.45
CA GLU A 33 28.39 -22.94 -10.29
C GLU A 33 27.05 -22.41 -9.77
N GLU A 34 26.39 -21.64 -10.60
CA GLU A 34 25.02 -21.16 -10.35
C GLU A 34 24.09 -22.38 -10.38
N LYS A 35 23.58 -22.79 -9.21
CA LYS A 35 22.58 -23.85 -9.14
C LYS A 35 21.38 -23.45 -10.01
N PRO A 36 20.85 -24.35 -10.86
CA PRO A 36 19.71 -24.05 -11.70
C PRO A 36 18.56 -23.54 -10.84
N LYS A 37 18.03 -22.38 -11.19
CA LYS A 37 16.84 -21.81 -10.55
C LYS A 37 15.68 -22.79 -10.72
N PRO A 38 14.90 -23.07 -9.68
CA PRO A 38 13.71 -23.89 -9.82
C PRO A 38 12.80 -23.27 -10.88
N PRO A 39 12.12 -24.09 -11.72
CA PRO A 39 11.22 -23.58 -12.73
C PRO A 39 10.14 -22.71 -12.06
N LEU A 40 9.84 -21.57 -12.69
CA LEU A 40 8.75 -20.71 -12.27
C LEU A 40 7.46 -21.52 -12.21
N PRO A 41 6.62 -21.35 -11.17
CA PRO A 41 5.34 -22.05 -11.13
C PRO A 41 4.55 -21.68 -12.38
N VAL A 42 4.14 -22.69 -13.13
CA VAL A 42 3.23 -22.53 -14.25
C VAL A 42 1.93 -21.94 -13.68
N VAL A 43 1.64 -20.68 -14.00
CA VAL A 43 0.34 -20.07 -13.68
C VAL A 43 -0.70 -20.77 -14.54
N VAL A 44 -1.31 -21.81 -13.98
CA VAL A 44 -2.50 -22.42 -14.59
C VAL A 44 -3.59 -21.36 -14.57
N PRO A 45 -4.20 -21.00 -15.72
CA PRO A 45 -5.33 -20.09 -15.74
C PRO A 45 -6.40 -20.64 -14.78
N ALA A 46 -6.84 -19.81 -13.83
CA ALA A 46 -7.91 -20.22 -12.93
C ALA A 46 -9.18 -20.49 -13.76
N PRO A 47 -10.00 -21.47 -13.38
CA PRO A 47 -11.27 -21.73 -14.08
C PRO A 47 -12.10 -20.45 -14.13
N VAL A 48 -12.67 -20.16 -15.29
CA VAL A 48 -13.59 -19.03 -15.50
C VAL A 48 -14.75 -19.19 -14.51
N PRO A 49 -15.08 -18.18 -13.70
CA PRO A 49 -16.16 -18.29 -12.74
C PRO A 49 -17.48 -18.53 -13.48
N GLU A 50 -18.32 -19.40 -12.94
CA GLU A 50 -19.62 -19.79 -13.49
C GLU A 50 -20.56 -18.57 -13.67
N LYS A 51 -20.33 -17.51 -12.87
CA LYS A 51 -21.00 -16.21 -12.99
C LYS A 51 -19.95 -15.10 -13.00
N LEU A 52 -20.03 -14.22 -14.01
CA LEU A 52 -19.15 -13.05 -14.09
C LEU A 52 -19.31 -12.15 -12.86
N PRO A 53 -18.22 -11.60 -12.30
CA PRO A 53 -18.32 -10.57 -11.28
C PRO A 53 -19.16 -9.39 -11.73
N ALA A 54 -20.04 -8.91 -10.85
CA ALA A 54 -20.94 -7.79 -11.16
C ALA A 54 -20.16 -6.49 -11.41
N VAL A 55 -19.00 -6.34 -10.77
CA VAL A 55 -18.14 -5.17 -10.94
C VAL A 55 -17.26 -5.34 -12.18
N MET A 56 -17.34 -4.36 -13.09
CA MET A 56 -16.39 -4.17 -14.17
C MET A 56 -15.31 -3.19 -13.72
N LEU A 57 -14.06 -3.63 -13.75
CA LEU A 57 -12.89 -2.78 -13.44
C LEU A 57 -12.66 -1.75 -14.55
N GLY A 58 -11.88 -0.72 -14.31
CA GLY A 58 -11.55 0.28 -15.33
C GLY A 58 -11.00 -0.33 -16.62
N ILE A 59 -10.21 -1.41 -16.54
CA ILE A 59 -9.73 -2.15 -17.73
C ILE A 59 -10.86 -2.84 -18.48
N ASP A 60 -11.83 -3.44 -17.77
CA ASP A 60 -13.00 -4.06 -18.42
C ASP A 60 -13.85 -3.01 -19.14
N VAL A 61 -14.01 -1.84 -18.54
CA VAL A 61 -14.76 -0.72 -19.13
C VAL A 61 -14.03 -0.18 -20.35
N LEU A 62 -12.69 0.01 -20.25
CA LEU A 62 -11.88 0.44 -21.39
C LEU A 62 -12.04 -0.48 -22.59
N GLU A 63 -12.00 -1.79 -22.37
CA GLU A 63 -12.18 -2.79 -23.44
C GLU A 63 -13.62 -2.78 -23.97
N ALA A 64 -14.63 -2.77 -23.11
CA ALA A 64 -16.05 -2.73 -23.49
C ALA A 64 -16.41 -1.47 -24.30
N ASP A 65 -15.74 -0.35 -24.04
CA ASP A 65 -15.93 0.92 -24.75
C ASP A 65 -15.02 1.04 -26.02
N GLY A 66 -14.41 -0.06 -26.46
CA GLY A 66 -13.62 -0.13 -27.69
C GLY A 66 -12.27 0.57 -27.59
N PHE A 67 -11.69 0.65 -26.38
CA PHE A 67 -10.35 1.25 -26.13
C PHE A 67 -10.23 2.71 -26.51
N LYS A 68 -11.31 3.47 -26.48
CA LYS A 68 -11.37 4.85 -27.01
C LYS A 68 -10.35 5.79 -26.35
N GLU A 69 -10.03 5.60 -25.06
CA GLU A 69 -9.12 6.45 -24.31
C GLU A 69 -7.64 6.23 -24.72
N VAL A 70 -7.30 5.06 -25.29
CA VAL A 70 -5.94 4.72 -25.72
C VAL A 70 -5.77 4.65 -27.24
N ALA A 71 -6.87 4.72 -28.00
CA ALA A 71 -6.86 4.59 -29.45
C ALA A 71 -6.00 5.67 -30.13
N GLY A 72 -5.09 5.27 -31.02
CA GLY A 72 -4.17 6.14 -31.74
C GLY A 72 -2.96 6.59 -30.91
N LYS A 73 -2.81 6.11 -29.69
CA LYS A 73 -1.76 6.55 -28.75
C LYS A 73 -0.60 5.55 -28.63
N LYS A 74 0.59 6.07 -28.45
CA LYS A 74 1.76 5.36 -27.97
C LYS A 74 1.79 5.46 -26.45
N ILE A 75 1.59 4.33 -25.77
CA ILE A 75 1.38 4.28 -24.34
C ILE A 75 2.46 3.50 -23.60
N ALA A 76 2.62 3.79 -22.31
CA ALA A 76 3.27 2.92 -21.34
C ALA A 76 2.25 2.48 -20.28
N LEU A 77 2.52 1.38 -19.57
CA LEU A 77 1.66 0.83 -18.52
C LEU A 77 2.42 0.76 -17.19
N LEU A 78 1.91 1.43 -16.17
CA LEU A 78 2.31 1.24 -14.76
C LEU A 78 1.37 0.23 -14.12
N THR A 79 1.90 -0.94 -13.76
CA THR A 79 1.10 -2.04 -13.23
C THR A 79 1.92 -2.98 -12.34
N HIS A 80 1.23 -3.95 -11.77
CA HIS A 80 1.74 -5.03 -10.92
C HIS A 80 0.85 -6.29 -11.10
N PRO A 81 1.12 -7.44 -10.42
CA PRO A 81 0.38 -8.69 -10.67
C PRO A 81 -1.14 -8.62 -10.49
N ALA A 82 -1.65 -7.72 -9.63
CA ALA A 82 -3.09 -7.53 -9.47
C ALA A 82 -3.69 -6.55 -10.50
N GLY A 83 -2.90 -6.05 -11.44
CA GLY A 83 -3.36 -5.34 -12.63
C GLY A 83 -3.95 -6.33 -13.64
N VAL A 84 -5.18 -6.80 -13.38
CA VAL A 84 -5.89 -7.79 -14.19
C VAL A 84 -7.32 -7.31 -14.47
N ASN A 85 -7.97 -7.85 -15.50
CA ASN A 85 -9.40 -7.67 -15.71
C ASN A 85 -10.21 -8.54 -14.72
N ARG A 86 -11.54 -8.42 -14.69
CA ARG A 86 -12.41 -9.20 -13.79
C ARG A 86 -12.35 -10.71 -13.97
N LEU A 87 -11.78 -11.18 -15.08
CA LEU A 87 -11.54 -12.60 -15.37
C LEU A 87 -10.16 -13.08 -14.91
N GLY A 88 -9.31 -12.17 -14.43
CA GLY A 88 -7.93 -12.48 -13.99
C GLY A 88 -6.90 -12.40 -15.12
N GLU A 89 -7.26 -11.90 -16.30
CA GLU A 89 -6.32 -11.70 -17.40
C GLU A 89 -5.50 -10.41 -17.15
N PRO A 90 -4.16 -10.47 -17.26
CA PRO A 90 -3.30 -9.30 -17.06
C PRO A 90 -3.66 -8.13 -17.99
N THR A 91 -3.73 -6.92 -17.43
CA THR A 91 -3.98 -5.68 -18.19
C THR A 91 -2.99 -5.48 -19.31
N LEU A 92 -1.74 -5.93 -19.14
CA LEU A 92 -0.74 -5.98 -20.21
C LEU A 92 -1.29 -6.69 -21.45
N ASN A 93 -1.86 -7.89 -21.30
CA ASN A 93 -2.38 -8.67 -22.41
C ASN A 93 -3.59 -8.02 -23.06
N VAL A 94 -4.47 -7.43 -22.25
CA VAL A 94 -5.63 -6.68 -22.74
C VAL A 94 -5.20 -5.48 -23.59
N LEU A 95 -4.18 -4.73 -23.16
CA LEU A 95 -3.68 -3.56 -23.90
C LEU A 95 -2.87 -3.95 -25.16
N LEU A 96 -2.21 -5.12 -25.18
CA LEU A 96 -1.49 -5.60 -26.36
C LEU A 96 -2.43 -5.89 -27.54
N ARG A 97 -3.70 -6.24 -27.28
CA ARG A 97 -4.70 -6.45 -28.34
C ARG A 97 -5.54 -5.21 -28.65
N ALA A 98 -5.31 -4.08 -27.94
CA ALA A 98 -6.06 -2.85 -28.16
C ALA A 98 -5.80 -2.30 -29.58
N PRO A 99 -6.84 -2.13 -30.43
CA PRO A 99 -6.65 -1.71 -31.81
C PRO A 99 -6.09 -0.29 -31.88
N ARG A 100 -5.18 -0.05 -32.83
CA ARG A 100 -4.55 1.25 -33.07
C ARG A 100 -3.80 1.81 -31.85
N THR A 101 -3.43 0.97 -30.87
CA THR A 101 -2.68 1.35 -29.68
C THR A 101 -1.30 0.72 -29.75
N LYS A 102 -0.27 1.46 -29.34
CA LYS A 102 1.09 0.96 -29.27
C LYS A 102 1.61 1.00 -27.85
N LEU A 103 1.61 -0.13 -27.15
CA LEU A 103 2.28 -0.28 -25.88
C LEU A 103 3.79 -0.45 -26.09
N VAL A 104 4.60 0.40 -25.45
CA VAL A 104 6.06 0.46 -25.74
C VAL A 104 6.93 0.30 -24.50
N ALA A 105 6.37 0.43 -23.30
CA ALA A 105 7.12 0.30 -22.05
C ALA A 105 6.18 -0.09 -20.89
N LEU A 106 6.78 -0.68 -19.87
CA LEU A 106 6.16 -1.01 -18.60
C LEU A 106 6.85 -0.25 -17.48
N PHE A 107 6.12 0.09 -16.44
CA PHE A 107 6.62 0.60 -15.18
C PHE A 107 6.15 -0.29 -14.04
N ALA A 108 7.00 -0.51 -13.07
CA ALA A 108 6.70 -1.34 -11.91
C ALA A 108 6.82 -0.53 -10.60
N PRO A 109 5.83 -0.61 -9.68
CA PRO A 109 5.90 -0.01 -8.36
C PRO A 109 6.78 -0.84 -7.42
N GLU A 110 6.84 -0.48 -6.15
CA GLU A 110 7.36 -1.36 -5.08
C GLU A 110 6.80 -2.77 -5.23
N HIS A 111 7.58 -3.77 -4.86
CA HIS A 111 7.37 -5.21 -5.05
C HIS A 111 7.63 -5.72 -6.47
N GLY A 112 7.92 -4.84 -7.43
CA GLY A 112 8.25 -5.23 -8.80
C GLY A 112 7.06 -5.59 -9.67
N PHE A 113 7.34 -5.88 -10.92
CA PHE A 113 6.32 -6.24 -11.91
C PHE A 113 5.67 -7.61 -11.62
N ASP A 114 6.42 -8.52 -11.01
CA ASP A 114 5.99 -9.87 -10.60
C ASP A 114 5.50 -9.96 -9.15
N GLY A 115 5.58 -8.87 -8.38
CA GLY A 115 5.12 -8.80 -7.00
C GLY A 115 5.94 -9.58 -5.98
N GLN A 116 7.15 -10.03 -6.33
CA GLN A 116 7.96 -10.92 -5.48
C GLN A 116 9.01 -10.19 -4.63
N ILE A 117 9.27 -8.92 -4.91
CA ILE A 117 10.29 -8.14 -4.21
C ILE A 117 9.78 -7.75 -2.83
N ARG A 118 10.60 -7.97 -1.80
CA ARG A 118 10.23 -7.64 -0.42
C ARG A 118 10.07 -6.14 -0.23
N ALA A 119 9.24 -5.75 0.73
CA ALA A 119 9.05 -4.34 1.09
C ALA A 119 10.40 -3.69 1.45
N GLY A 120 10.68 -2.54 0.85
CA GLY A 120 11.91 -1.79 1.04
C GLY A 120 13.11 -2.25 0.20
N ASP A 121 13.05 -3.42 -0.45
CA ASP A 121 14.15 -3.88 -1.32
C ASP A 121 14.08 -3.16 -2.67
N ASN A 122 15.23 -2.62 -3.09
CA ASN A 122 15.35 -1.93 -4.36
C ASN A 122 15.56 -2.92 -5.51
N PHE A 123 15.08 -2.56 -6.70
CA PHE A 123 15.34 -3.31 -7.93
C PHE A 123 15.61 -2.35 -9.11
N GLY A 124 16.32 -2.85 -10.10
CA GLY A 124 16.66 -2.10 -11.30
C GLY A 124 15.68 -2.30 -12.45
N ASP A 125 15.92 -1.56 -13.54
CA ASP A 125 15.20 -1.76 -14.80
C ASP A 125 15.50 -3.16 -15.36
N MET A 126 14.52 -3.77 -16.03
CA MET A 126 14.59 -5.11 -16.62
C MET A 126 13.84 -5.16 -17.94
N VAL A 127 13.79 -6.32 -18.57
CA VAL A 127 13.01 -6.57 -19.79
C VAL A 127 11.96 -7.63 -19.51
N HIS A 128 10.74 -7.38 -19.95
CA HIS A 128 9.66 -8.36 -19.92
C HIS A 128 9.91 -9.40 -21.03
N THR A 129 10.43 -10.55 -20.66
CA THR A 129 10.88 -11.59 -21.60
C THR A 129 9.86 -11.98 -22.69
N PRO A 130 8.55 -12.18 -22.36
CA PRO A 130 7.59 -12.58 -23.38
C PRO A 130 7.30 -11.53 -24.45
N THR A 131 7.43 -10.22 -24.13
CA THR A 131 7.09 -9.14 -25.07
C THR A 131 8.28 -8.34 -25.55
N GLY A 132 9.45 -8.50 -24.92
CA GLY A 132 10.62 -7.68 -25.18
C GLY A 132 10.50 -6.22 -24.68
N LEU A 133 9.41 -5.85 -24.01
CA LEU A 133 9.21 -4.49 -23.51
C LEU A 133 10.11 -4.18 -22.32
N PRO A 134 10.69 -2.97 -22.24
CA PRO A 134 11.41 -2.54 -21.05
C PRO A 134 10.45 -2.39 -19.87
N ILE A 135 10.89 -2.81 -18.68
CA ILE A 135 10.22 -2.57 -17.40
C ILE A 135 11.11 -1.59 -16.62
N TYR A 136 10.59 -0.41 -16.35
CA TYR A 136 11.26 0.62 -15.57
C TYR A 136 10.83 0.55 -14.10
N SER A 137 11.83 0.51 -13.19
CA SER A 137 11.57 0.52 -11.76
C SER A 137 11.22 1.92 -11.28
N LEU A 138 10.09 2.04 -10.57
CA LEU A 138 9.71 3.24 -9.81
C LEU A 138 9.96 3.07 -8.31
N HIS A 139 10.79 2.09 -7.92
CA HIS A 139 11.20 1.86 -6.53
C HIS A 139 12.73 1.74 -6.45
N GLY A 140 13.35 2.53 -5.60
CA GLY A 140 14.81 2.56 -5.47
C GLY A 140 15.41 3.87 -5.97
N LYS A 141 16.34 3.80 -6.94
CA LYS A 141 17.05 4.97 -7.47
C LYS A 141 16.12 6.00 -8.10
N ASN A 142 15.17 5.55 -8.92
CA ASN A 142 14.15 6.39 -9.54
C ASN A 142 12.81 6.07 -8.90
N ARG A 143 12.17 7.09 -8.33
CA ARG A 143 10.84 6.95 -7.71
C ARG A 143 9.73 7.59 -8.53
N LYS A 144 10.07 8.12 -9.69
CA LYS A 144 9.16 8.69 -10.69
C LYS A 144 9.75 8.47 -12.09
N PRO A 145 8.92 8.41 -13.14
CA PRO A 145 9.39 8.33 -14.51
C PRO A 145 10.36 9.47 -14.85
N THR A 146 11.44 9.15 -15.53
CA THR A 146 12.41 10.15 -16.00
C THR A 146 11.97 10.78 -17.33
N PRO A 147 12.47 11.96 -17.70
CA PRO A 147 12.17 12.58 -18.99
C PRO A 147 12.46 11.65 -20.18
N LYS A 148 13.56 10.90 -20.11
CA LYS A 148 13.95 9.94 -21.17
C LYS A 148 12.93 8.79 -21.31
N GLN A 149 12.41 8.30 -20.20
CA GLN A 149 11.41 7.22 -20.20
C GLN A 149 10.03 7.69 -20.69
N LEU A 150 9.71 8.98 -20.55
CA LEU A 150 8.47 9.60 -21.01
C LEU A 150 8.54 10.12 -22.44
N GLN A 151 9.74 10.20 -23.04
CA GLN A 151 9.94 10.79 -24.36
C GLN A 151 9.16 10.04 -25.45
N GLY A 152 8.31 10.80 -26.16
CA GLY A 152 7.51 10.29 -27.27
C GLY A 152 6.36 9.39 -26.84
N LEU A 153 5.99 9.37 -25.56
CA LEU A 153 4.73 8.79 -25.09
C LEU A 153 3.60 9.80 -25.21
N ASP A 154 2.44 9.33 -25.67
CA ASP A 154 1.20 10.11 -25.65
C ASP A 154 0.52 9.99 -24.28
N ALA A 155 0.55 8.79 -23.68
CA ALA A 155 -0.07 8.56 -22.37
C ALA A 155 0.67 7.50 -21.53
N LEU A 156 0.56 7.65 -20.19
CA LEU A 156 0.86 6.63 -19.20
C LEU A 156 -0.45 6.09 -18.65
N VAL A 157 -0.70 4.81 -18.90
CA VAL A 157 -1.82 4.07 -18.31
C VAL A 157 -1.40 3.55 -16.95
N ILE A 158 -2.24 3.74 -15.92
CA ILE A 158 -1.99 3.29 -14.54
C ILE A 158 -3.09 2.30 -14.15
N ASP A 159 -2.69 1.09 -13.82
CA ASP A 159 -3.56 0.03 -13.34
C ASP A 159 -2.97 -0.64 -12.10
N LEU A 160 -3.32 -0.12 -10.94
CA LEU A 160 -2.81 -0.53 -9.63
C LEU A 160 -3.95 -0.86 -8.68
N GLN A 161 -3.84 -1.97 -7.96
CA GLN A 161 -4.77 -2.33 -6.87
C GLN A 161 -4.23 -1.81 -5.54
N ASP A 162 -4.81 -0.72 -5.06
CA ASP A 162 -4.56 -0.20 -3.72
C ASP A 162 -5.26 -1.03 -2.64
N ILE A 163 -4.88 -0.86 -1.37
CA ILE A 163 -5.47 -1.57 -0.23
C ILE A 163 -6.28 -0.67 0.72
N GLY A 164 -6.50 0.58 0.36
CA GLY A 164 -7.32 1.52 1.13
C GLY A 164 -6.62 2.16 2.33
N SER A 165 -5.32 1.91 2.50
CA SER A 165 -4.50 2.44 3.60
C SER A 165 -3.43 3.38 3.05
N ARG A 166 -3.35 4.61 3.60
CA ARG A 166 -2.47 5.69 3.13
C ARG A 166 -1.00 5.29 2.98
N SER A 167 -0.48 4.50 3.91
CA SER A 167 0.92 4.09 3.90
C SER A 167 1.25 2.97 2.88
N TYR A 168 0.25 2.46 2.16
CA TYR A 168 0.51 1.58 1.03
C TYR A 168 0.99 2.41 -0.16
N THR A 169 2.16 2.08 -0.70
CA THR A 169 2.93 3.00 -1.55
C THR A 169 2.35 3.29 -2.92
N PHE A 170 1.29 2.58 -3.33
CA PHE A 170 0.73 2.68 -4.69
C PHE A 170 0.06 4.03 -4.98
N ASN A 171 -0.62 4.64 -3.99
CA ASN A 171 -1.14 6.00 -4.16
C ASN A 171 0.00 7.03 -4.33
N VAL A 172 1.15 6.80 -3.69
CA VAL A 172 2.33 7.68 -3.79
C VAL A 172 3.02 7.52 -5.14
N VAL A 173 3.23 6.28 -5.62
CA VAL A 173 3.86 6.05 -6.92
C VAL A 173 2.99 6.58 -8.06
N MET A 174 1.65 6.43 -7.95
CA MET A 174 0.71 7.06 -8.87
C MET A 174 0.89 8.59 -8.88
N ARG A 175 0.91 9.25 -7.71
CA ARG A 175 1.10 10.70 -7.60
C ARG A 175 2.39 11.16 -8.26
N ARG A 176 3.52 10.48 -7.98
CA ARG A 176 4.81 10.80 -8.60
C ARG A 176 4.81 10.60 -10.11
N ALA A 177 4.18 9.53 -10.58
CA ALA A 177 4.04 9.27 -12.01
C ALA A 177 3.19 10.35 -12.70
N MET A 178 2.07 10.77 -12.08
CA MET A 178 1.24 11.86 -12.56
C MET A 178 2.02 13.17 -12.65
N ASP A 179 2.74 13.52 -11.59
CA ASP A 179 3.53 14.74 -11.52
C ASP A 179 4.60 14.80 -12.61
N ALA A 180 5.30 13.69 -12.86
CA ALA A 180 6.26 13.58 -13.95
C ALA A 180 5.57 13.72 -15.33
N CYS A 181 4.47 13.01 -15.55
CA CYS A 181 3.73 13.08 -16.80
C CYS A 181 3.20 14.49 -17.08
N PHE A 182 2.64 15.18 -16.11
CA PHE A 182 2.15 16.55 -16.26
C PHE A 182 3.27 17.53 -16.58
N GLN A 183 4.43 17.36 -15.96
CA GLN A 183 5.61 18.19 -16.23
C GLN A 183 6.09 18.07 -17.69
N TYR A 184 5.97 16.89 -18.29
CA TYR A 184 6.46 16.59 -19.62
C TYR A 184 5.37 16.48 -20.70
N GLY A 185 4.14 16.86 -20.36
CA GLY A 185 3.03 16.91 -21.31
C GLY A 185 2.46 15.56 -21.72
N VAL A 186 2.76 14.48 -20.97
CA VAL A 186 2.22 13.14 -21.18
C VAL A 186 0.88 13.04 -20.46
N GLU A 187 -0.14 12.50 -21.14
CA GLU A 187 -1.46 12.24 -20.51
C GLU A 187 -1.35 11.09 -19.49
N VAL A 188 -2.13 11.17 -18.42
CA VAL A 188 -2.30 10.08 -17.45
C VAL A 188 -3.68 9.49 -17.61
N ILE A 189 -3.77 8.16 -17.77
CA ILE A 189 -5.03 7.41 -17.84
C ILE A 189 -5.04 6.42 -16.68
N VAL A 190 -5.95 6.63 -15.71
CA VAL A 190 -6.10 5.74 -14.54
C VAL A 190 -7.25 4.77 -14.81
N LEU A 191 -6.97 3.48 -14.81
CA LEU A 191 -7.96 2.41 -14.86
C LEU A 191 -8.36 2.10 -13.42
N ASP A 192 -9.55 2.57 -13.02
CA ASP A 192 -9.92 2.56 -11.61
C ASP A 192 -10.32 1.17 -11.09
N ARG A 193 -10.08 0.95 -9.79
CA ARG A 193 -10.30 -0.31 -9.07
C ARG A 193 -10.98 -0.10 -7.74
N PRO A 194 -11.71 -1.12 -7.20
CA PRO A 194 -12.34 -1.01 -5.90
C PRO A 194 -11.34 -0.69 -4.79
N ASN A 195 -11.73 0.18 -3.86
CA ASN A 195 -11.09 0.20 -2.56
C ASN A 195 -11.57 -1.04 -1.78
N PRO A 196 -10.68 -1.96 -1.39
CA PRO A 196 -11.11 -3.22 -0.79
C PRO A 196 -11.72 -3.08 0.61
N LEU A 197 -11.44 -1.96 1.30
CA LEU A 197 -12.09 -1.61 2.56
C LEU A 197 -13.45 -0.93 2.37
N GLY A 198 -13.90 -0.78 1.12
CA GLY A 198 -15.06 0.00 0.74
C GLY A 198 -14.80 1.51 0.73
N GLY A 199 -15.82 2.28 0.39
CA GLY A 199 -15.74 3.75 0.32
C GLY A 199 -16.28 4.48 1.54
N LEU A 200 -16.73 3.75 2.58
CA LEU A 200 -17.37 4.33 3.77
C LEU A 200 -16.41 4.48 4.95
N LYS A 201 -15.44 3.58 5.09
CA LYS A 201 -14.46 3.64 6.16
C LYS A 201 -13.43 4.73 5.88
N VAL A 202 -13.43 5.76 6.72
CA VAL A 202 -12.45 6.87 6.72
C VAL A 202 -12.04 7.06 8.17
N ASP A 203 -10.79 6.68 8.50
CA ASP A 203 -10.37 6.54 9.89
C ASP A 203 -8.87 6.76 10.09
N GLY A 204 -8.50 7.06 11.32
CA GLY A 204 -7.13 7.23 11.77
C GLY A 204 -6.55 8.63 11.53
N PRO A 205 -5.30 8.84 11.97
CA PRO A 205 -4.69 10.17 11.94
C PRO A 205 -4.56 10.67 10.50
N PRO A 206 -4.99 11.92 10.24
CA PRO A 206 -4.69 12.59 9.00
C PRO A 206 -3.18 12.86 8.93
N LEU A 207 -2.62 12.78 7.72
CA LEU A 207 -1.21 13.05 7.49
C LEU A 207 -0.90 14.52 7.80
N ASP A 208 -0.06 14.76 8.79
CA ASP A 208 0.49 16.10 8.99
C ASP A 208 1.34 16.50 7.77
N PRO A 209 1.23 17.74 7.26
CA PRO A 209 1.87 18.15 6.00
C PRO A 209 3.38 17.90 5.95
N ASP A 210 4.08 18.03 7.07
CA ASP A 210 5.53 17.84 7.15
C ASP A 210 5.95 16.37 7.09
N ASN A 211 5.01 15.43 7.22
CA ASN A 211 5.25 14.00 7.17
C ASN A 211 5.09 13.41 5.75
N TRP A 212 5.04 14.26 4.72
CA TRP A 212 5.03 13.78 3.34
C TRP A 212 6.25 12.89 3.05
N SER A 213 6.06 11.82 2.26
CA SER A 213 7.11 10.83 2.03
C SER A 213 6.72 9.83 0.94
N GLY A 214 7.54 8.78 0.79
CA GLY A 214 7.20 7.60 -0.02
C GLY A 214 6.01 6.78 0.49
N VAL A 215 5.53 7.04 1.70
CA VAL A 215 4.35 6.39 2.31
C VAL A 215 3.24 7.38 2.66
N GLY A 216 3.28 8.59 2.09
CA GLY A 216 2.28 9.61 2.32
C GLY A 216 2.46 10.81 1.41
N ALA A 217 1.66 10.90 0.34
CA ALA A 217 1.73 11.95 -0.69
C ALA A 217 0.56 12.93 -0.65
N HIS A 218 -0.40 12.73 0.25
CA HIS A 218 -1.63 13.51 0.28
C HIS A 218 -1.83 14.10 1.68
N PRO A 219 -1.57 15.41 1.87
CA PRO A 219 -1.73 16.08 3.15
C PRO A 219 -3.16 15.93 3.67
N ARG A 220 -3.29 15.79 4.99
CA ARG A 220 -4.57 15.62 5.70
C ARG A 220 -5.39 14.39 5.33
N MET A 221 -4.86 13.50 4.49
CA MET A 221 -5.48 12.21 4.21
C MET A 221 -5.45 11.34 5.48
N PRO A 222 -6.60 10.86 5.97
CA PRO A 222 -6.66 9.87 7.04
C PRO A 222 -5.93 8.57 6.66
N TYR A 223 -5.56 7.78 7.65
CA TYR A 223 -4.83 6.54 7.38
C TYR A 223 -5.63 5.58 6.51
N VAL A 224 -6.90 5.35 6.84
CA VAL A 224 -7.88 4.69 5.95
C VAL A 224 -8.68 5.79 5.27
N HIS A 225 -8.59 5.88 3.95
CA HIS A 225 -9.00 7.08 3.21
C HIS A 225 -10.35 6.97 2.49
N GLY A 226 -10.89 5.76 2.31
CA GLY A 226 -12.20 5.55 1.70
C GLY A 226 -12.34 5.99 0.24
N LEU A 227 -11.25 6.25 -0.48
CA LEU A 227 -11.24 6.63 -1.89
C LEU A 227 -10.66 5.52 -2.75
N THR A 228 -11.02 5.48 -4.04
CA THR A 228 -10.32 4.70 -5.06
C THR A 228 -9.09 5.44 -5.57
N LEU A 229 -8.18 4.76 -6.29
CA LEU A 229 -7.03 5.45 -6.90
C LEU A 229 -7.46 6.48 -7.95
N GLY A 230 -8.52 6.22 -8.72
CA GLY A 230 -9.08 7.21 -9.65
C GLY A 230 -9.57 8.46 -8.94
N GLU A 231 -10.26 8.33 -7.81
CA GLU A 231 -10.71 9.44 -6.98
C GLU A 231 -9.53 10.20 -6.35
N ILE A 232 -8.48 9.48 -5.90
CA ILE A 232 -7.23 10.09 -5.40
C ILE A 232 -6.53 10.88 -6.52
N ALA A 233 -6.49 10.34 -7.74
CA ALA A 233 -5.91 11.05 -8.89
C ALA A 233 -6.66 12.34 -9.20
N LEU A 234 -8.00 12.32 -9.19
CA LEU A 234 -8.83 13.53 -9.35
C LEU A 234 -8.57 14.54 -8.23
N MET A 235 -8.48 14.08 -6.99
CA MET A 235 -8.14 14.91 -5.84
C MET A 235 -6.74 15.54 -5.99
N ALA A 236 -5.76 14.75 -6.41
CA ALA A 236 -4.38 15.22 -6.59
C ALA A 236 -4.29 16.30 -7.68
N LYS A 237 -5.04 16.15 -8.78
CA LYS A 237 -5.06 17.11 -9.89
C LYS A 237 -5.88 18.36 -9.57
N ASN A 238 -7.10 18.19 -9.07
CA ASN A 238 -8.11 19.26 -8.99
C ASN A 238 -8.34 19.78 -7.57
N GLY A 239 -7.71 19.17 -6.57
CA GLY A 239 -7.84 19.61 -5.19
C GLY A 239 -7.13 20.93 -4.93
N SER A 240 -7.71 21.73 -4.04
CA SER A 240 -7.06 22.93 -3.50
C SER A 240 -6.32 22.60 -2.19
N ALA A 241 -5.48 23.53 -1.72
CA ALA A 241 -5.00 23.45 -0.36
C ALA A 241 -6.18 23.33 0.62
N PRO A 242 -6.04 22.57 1.73
CA PRO A 242 -4.83 21.88 2.20
C PRO A 242 -4.73 20.41 1.79
N ILE A 243 -5.66 19.85 0.99
CA ILE A 243 -5.75 18.39 0.76
C ILE A 243 -4.91 17.87 -0.41
N SER A 244 -4.41 18.74 -1.28
CA SER A 244 -3.66 18.33 -2.47
C SER A 244 -2.28 18.97 -2.60
N GLN A 245 -2.04 20.10 -1.95
CA GLN A 245 -0.78 20.83 -2.03
C GLN A 245 0.20 20.32 -0.98
N LEU A 246 1.38 19.94 -1.44
CA LEU A 246 2.51 19.55 -0.61
C LEU A 246 3.43 20.77 -0.37
N PRO A 247 4.21 20.79 0.73
CA PRO A 247 5.24 21.81 0.93
C PRO A 247 6.18 21.89 -0.27
N ALA A 248 6.68 23.08 -0.59
CA ALA A 248 7.60 23.30 -1.71
C ALA A 248 8.89 22.46 -1.64
N SER A 249 9.25 21.99 -0.44
CA SER A 249 10.37 21.06 -0.21
C SER A 249 10.09 19.62 -0.69
N SER A 250 8.84 19.31 -1.05
CA SER A 250 8.48 17.97 -1.54
C SER A 250 8.94 17.77 -2.99
N ASP A 251 9.48 16.59 -3.29
CA ASP A 251 9.78 16.16 -4.66
C ASP A 251 8.51 15.90 -5.52
N MET A 252 7.35 15.96 -4.87
CA MET A 252 6.01 15.85 -5.47
C MET A 252 5.26 17.19 -5.52
N ALA A 253 5.92 18.31 -5.20
CA ALA A 253 5.31 19.63 -5.30
C ALA A 253 5.31 20.11 -6.76
N LEU A 254 4.15 20.11 -7.38
CA LEU A 254 3.94 20.76 -8.68
C LEU A 254 3.38 22.16 -8.52
N SER A 255 3.81 23.08 -9.40
CA SER A 255 3.12 24.36 -9.52
C SER A 255 1.69 24.17 -10.01
N ASP A 256 0.78 25.03 -9.56
CA ASP A 256 -0.62 24.97 -10.00
C ASP A 256 -0.74 25.05 -11.52
N LYS A 257 0.08 25.88 -12.17
CA LYS A 257 0.12 26.02 -13.64
C LYS A 257 0.43 24.68 -14.36
N VAL A 258 1.36 23.90 -13.85
CA VAL A 258 1.72 22.58 -14.42
C VAL A 258 0.59 21.59 -14.16
N ARG A 259 0.08 21.58 -12.94
CA ARG A 259 -1.01 20.68 -12.52
C ARG A 259 -2.30 20.95 -13.33
N GLU A 260 -2.67 22.20 -13.53
CA GLU A 260 -3.85 22.58 -14.32
C GLU A 260 -3.75 22.14 -15.78
N LYS A 261 -2.57 22.31 -16.40
CA LYS A 261 -2.31 21.88 -17.79
C LYS A 261 -2.22 20.37 -17.96
N GLY A 262 -1.92 19.62 -16.89
CA GLY A 262 -1.81 18.17 -16.94
C GLY A 262 -3.10 17.51 -17.41
N LYS A 263 -2.99 16.54 -18.31
CA LYS A 263 -4.14 15.78 -18.82
C LYS A 263 -4.33 14.54 -17.97
N LEU A 264 -5.51 14.38 -17.39
CA LEU A 264 -5.91 13.21 -16.60
C LEU A 264 -7.25 12.68 -17.10
N THR A 265 -7.26 11.41 -17.46
CA THR A 265 -8.46 10.63 -17.74
C THR A 265 -8.58 9.54 -16.69
N VAL A 266 -9.74 9.41 -16.04
CA VAL A 266 -10.04 8.26 -15.17
C VAL A 266 -11.10 7.43 -15.89
N VAL A 267 -10.80 6.15 -16.12
CA VAL A 267 -11.78 5.18 -16.63
C VAL A 267 -12.45 4.54 -15.42
N PRO A 268 -13.69 4.94 -15.09
CA PRO A 268 -14.35 4.48 -13.88
C PRO A 268 -14.81 3.03 -14.01
N MET A 269 -14.97 2.37 -12.87
CA MET A 269 -15.65 1.07 -12.78
C MET A 269 -17.14 1.19 -13.11
N ARG A 270 -17.75 0.06 -13.48
CA ARG A 270 -19.21 -0.09 -13.53
C ARG A 270 -19.65 -1.13 -12.50
N GLY A 271 -20.77 -0.87 -11.84
CA GLY A 271 -21.36 -1.78 -10.87
C GLY A 271 -20.75 -1.74 -9.46
N TRP A 272 -19.70 -0.97 -9.22
CA TRP A 272 -19.16 -0.77 -7.88
C TRP A 272 -19.85 0.40 -7.17
N THR A 273 -20.17 0.21 -5.89
CA THR A 273 -20.74 1.22 -4.99
C THR A 273 -19.94 1.32 -3.72
N ARG A 274 -20.00 2.45 -3.03
CA ARG A 274 -19.13 2.75 -1.88
C ARG A 274 -19.35 1.86 -0.66
N ASN A 275 -20.55 1.28 -0.53
CA ASN A 275 -20.87 0.33 0.56
C ASN A 275 -20.36 -1.10 0.29
N MET A 276 -19.91 -1.41 -0.93
CA MET A 276 -19.32 -2.71 -1.25
C MET A 276 -17.96 -2.88 -0.58
N ARG A 277 -17.78 -4.01 0.08
CA ARG A 277 -16.49 -4.55 0.51
C ARG A 277 -15.95 -5.45 -0.60
N TRP A 278 -14.71 -5.89 -0.50
CA TRP A 278 -14.11 -6.73 -1.55
C TRP A 278 -14.94 -8.00 -1.87
N PRO A 279 -15.44 -8.79 -0.89
CA PRO A 279 -16.25 -9.97 -1.20
C PRO A 279 -17.53 -9.65 -1.98
N ASP A 280 -18.11 -8.47 -1.75
CA ASP A 280 -19.36 -8.05 -2.42
C ASP A 280 -19.17 -7.78 -3.92
N THR A 281 -17.92 -7.57 -4.36
CA THR A 281 -17.57 -7.33 -5.77
C THR A 281 -17.60 -8.61 -6.62
N GLY A 282 -17.50 -9.78 -5.99
CA GLY A 282 -17.29 -11.06 -6.67
C GLY A 282 -15.89 -11.24 -7.30
N LEU A 283 -15.00 -10.27 -7.14
CA LEU A 283 -13.67 -10.31 -7.69
C LEU A 283 -12.74 -11.21 -6.86
N ARG A 284 -11.87 -11.95 -7.52
CA ARG A 284 -10.82 -12.71 -6.87
C ARG A 284 -9.75 -11.74 -6.34
N TRP A 285 -9.29 -11.96 -5.09
CA TRP A 285 -8.12 -11.25 -4.57
C TRP A 285 -6.84 -11.77 -5.25
N ILE A 286 -6.07 -10.88 -5.83
CA ILE A 286 -4.72 -11.15 -6.34
C ILE A 286 -3.74 -10.49 -5.38
N PRO A 287 -2.72 -11.21 -4.88
CA PRO A 287 -1.72 -10.63 -4.00
C PRO A 287 -1.11 -9.34 -4.54
N THR A 288 -1.12 -8.29 -3.73
CA THR A 288 -0.55 -7.00 -4.10
C THR A 288 0.88 -6.83 -3.60
N SER A 289 1.30 -7.69 -2.67
CA SER A 289 2.66 -7.77 -2.15
C SER A 289 2.90 -9.16 -1.51
N PRO A 290 4.15 -9.53 -1.17
CA PRO A 290 4.44 -10.81 -0.52
C PRO A 290 3.71 -11.05 0.81
N TYR A 291 3.19 -10.00 1.46
CA TYR A 291 2.48 -10.11 2.73
C TYR A 291 0.99 -9.75 2.66
N ILE A 292 0.53 -9.14 1.57
CA ILE A 292 -0.89 -8.86 1.31
C ILE A 292 -1.44 -9.89 0.33
N THR A 293 -1.42 -11.13 0.78
CA THR A 293 -1.76 -12.31 -0.03
C THR A 293 -3.24 -12.64 -0.04
N THR A 294 -4.00 -12.14 0.95
CA THR A 294 -5.44 -12.37 1.09
C THR A 294 -6.17 -11.07 1.43
N TYR A 295 -7.48 -11.05 1.23
CA TYR A 295 -8.31 -9.91 1.65
C TYR A 295 -8.26 -9.70 3.18
N GLU A 296 -8.15 -10.77 3.95
CA GLU A 296 -8.00 -10.70 5.41
C GLU A 296 -6.73 -9.94 5.80
N SER A 297 -5.64 -10.09 5.03
CA SER A 297 -4.41 -9.33 5.30
C SER A 297 -4.56 -7.83 5.00
N VAL A 298 -5.44 -7.44 4.07
CA VAL A 298 -5.80 -6.02 3.84
C VAL A 298 -6.47 -5.43 5.07
N ILE A 299 -7.50 -6.11 5.60
CA ILE A 299 -8.20 -5.71 6.83
C ILE A 299 -7.18 -5.59 7.97
N GLY A 300 -6.33 -6.59 8.10
CA GLY A 300 -5.30 -6.64 9.14
C GLY A 300 -4.26 -5.52 9.02
N TYR A 301 -3.84 -5.18 7.80
CA TYR A 301 -2.89 -4.09 7.57
C TYR A 301 -3.43 -2.75 8.09
N ALA A 302 -4.69 -2.45 7.82
CA ALA A 302 -5.36 -1.25 8.35
C ALA A 302 -5.44 -1.27 9.88
N MET A 303 -5.61 -2.46 10.48
CA MET A 303 -5.90 -2.64 11.91
C MET A 303 -4.64 -2.74 12.78
N VAL A 304 -3.62 -3.45 12.31
CA VAL A 304 -2.42 -3.83 13.10
C VAL A 304 -1.17 -3.10 12.64
N GLY A 305 -1.11 -2.72 11.36
CA GLY A 305 0.12 -2.23 10.74
C GLY A 305 0.77 -1.04 11.44
N LEU A 306 -0.02 -0.05 11.88
CA LEU A 306 0.51 1.09 12.64
C LEU A 306 0.98 0.67 14.04
N GLY A 307 0.28 -0.24 14.70
CA GLY A 307 0.57 -0.67 16.07
C GLY A 307 1.93 -1.36 16.23
N THR A 308 2.51 -1.83 15.13
CA THR A 308 3.85 -2.44 15.12
C THR A 308 4.98 -1.45 14.94
N GLN A 309 4.68 -0.17 14.66
CA GLN A 309 5.70 0.85 14.44
C GLN A 309 6.44 1.16 15.74
N ASN A 310 7.75 0.95 15.75
CA ASN A 310 8.66 1.17 16.89
C ASN A 310 8.22 0.46 18.19
N THR A 311 7.52 -0.67 18.06
CA THR A 311 7.12 -1.52 19.18
C THR A 311 7.65 -2.96 18.98
N ASP A 312 7.51 -3.78 20.01
CA ASP A 312 7.83 -5.20 19.93
C ASP A 312 6.62 -6.07 19.50
N TRP A 313 5.50 -5.48 19.12
CA TRP A 313 4.37 -6.21 18.57
C TRP A 313 4.74 -6.91 17.27
N THR A 314 4.31 -8.16 17.13
CA THR A 314 4.36 -8.89 15.86
C THR A 314 3.05 -8.72 15.10
N TRP A 315 3.07 -9.01 13.78
CA TRP A 315 1.93 -8.85 12.87
C TRP A 315 1.61 -10.15 12.14
N GLY A 316 1.58 -11.27 12.85
CA GLY A 316 1.26 -12.60 12.33
C GLY A 316 1.38 -13.65 13.43
N ILE A 317 0.94 -14.86 13.14
CA ILE A 317 1.13 -16.05 13.98
C ILE A 317 2.15 -16.92 13.26
N GLY A 318 3.42 -16.75 13.58
CA GLY A 318 4.50 -17.39 12.85
C GLY A 318 4.57 -16.90 11.39
N ARG A 319 4.34 -17.82 10.45
CA ARG A 319 4.31 -17.52 9.00
C ARG A 319 2.90 -17.22 8.48
N ASP A 320 1.89 -17.46 9.31
CA ASP A 320 0.48 -17.39 8.91
C ASP A 320 -0.19 -16.10 9.42
N PHE A 321 -1.36 -15.82 8.89
CA PHE A 321 -2.23 -14.73 9.32
C PHE A 321 -1.58 -13.36 9.33
N ALA A 322 -0.84 -13.03 8.24
CA ALA A 322 -0.19 -11.74 8.09
C ALA A 322 -1.17 -10.58 8.42
N PHE A 323 -0.74 -9.69 9.32
CA PHE A 323 -1.50 -8.56 9.87
C PHE A 323 -2.78 -8.91 10.64
N ARG A 324 -3.17 -10.18 10.73
CA ARG A 324 -4.33 -10.64 11.52
C ARG A 324 -3.91 -11.28 12.84
N GLY A 325 -2.65 -11.70 12.95
CA GLY A 325 -2.08 -12.19 14.18
C GLY A 325 -1.33 -11.09 14.94
N ILE A 326 -1.39 -11.12 16.27
CA ILE A 326 -0.58 -10.26 17.13
C ILE A 326 0.15 -11.10 18.19
N GLY A 327 1.34 -10.68 18.53
CA GLY A 327 2.16 -11.28 19.59
C GLY A 327 3.04 -10.22 20.22
N PHE A 328 3.47 -10.45 21.47
CA PHE A 328 4.40 -9.58 22.16
C PHE A 328 5.43 -10.44 22.93
N PRO A 329 6.73 -10.08 22.94
CA PRO A 329 7.76 -10.86 23.61
C PRO A 329 7.45 -11.14 25.08
N LYS A 330 7.66 -12.38 25.51
CA LYS A 330 7.45 -12.83 26.89
C LYS A 330 5.99 -12.73 27.36
N LYS A 331 5.02 -12.58 26.45
CA LYS A 331 3.59 -12.59 26.74
C LYS A 331 2.93 -13.81 26.12
N THR A 332 2.14 -14.50 26.93
CA THR A 332 1.32 -15.61 26.46
C THR A 332 0.10 -15.08 25.69
N PRO A 333 -0.51 -15.89 24.81
CA PRO A 333 -1.77 -15.51 24.17
C PRO A 333 -2.86 -15.08 25.15
N ASP A 334 -2.96 -15.74 26.31
CA ASP A 334 -3.96 -15.41 27.33
C ASP A 334 -3.71 -14.03 27.97
N GLU A 335 -2.46 -13.70 28.28
CA GLU A 335 -2.11 -12.36 28.80
C GLU A 335 -2.41 -11.28 27.76
N ILE A 336 -2.13 -11.52 26.46
CA ILE A 336 -2.41 -10.58 25.38
C ILE A 336 -3.93 -10.38 25.26
N ILE A 337 -4.72 -11.47 25.21
CA ILE A 337 -6.18 -11.42 25.10
C ILE A 337 -6.77 -10.66 26.28
N ALA A 338 -6.35 -10.98 27.51
CA ALA A 338 -6.84 -10.31 28.71
C ALA A 338 -6.56 -8.80 28.70
N ALA A 339 -5.32 -8.41 28.31
CA ALA A 339 -4.92 -7.01 28.27
C ALA A 339 -5.65 -6.22 27.18
N MET A 340 -5.85 -6.81 26.01
CA MET A 340 -6.49 -6.12 24.87
C MET A 340 -8.02 -6.07 25.06
N ASN A 341 -8.65 -7.10 25.61
CA ASN A 341 -10.09 -7.08 25.96
C ASN A 341 -10.43 -6.00 27.00
N ALA A 342 -9.49 -5.64 27.89
CA ALA A 342 -9.71 -4.58 28.87
C ALA A 342 -9.96 -3.21 28.22
N TYR A 343 -9.55 -3.00 26.97
CA TYR A 343 -9.83 -1.77 26.24
C TYR A 343 -11.23 -1.71 25.61
N LYS A 344 -11.94 -2.84 25.52
CA LYS A 344 -13.30 -2.93 24.97
C LYS A 344 -13.44 -2.32 23.57
N ILE A 345 -12.45 -2.58 22.70
CA ILE A 345 -12.43 -2.05 21.33
C ILE A 345 -13.63 -2.60 20.55
N PRO A 346 -14.49 -1.73 19.99
CA PRO A 346 -15.72 -2.19 19.36
C PRO A 346 -15.46 -2.93 18.04
N GLY A 347 -16.34 -3.89 17.71
CA GLY A 347 -16.35 -4.58 16.42
C GLY A 347 -15.22 -5.59 16.20
N ILE A 348 -14.41 -5.89 17.21
CA ILE A 348 -13.35 -6.90 17.13
C ILE A 348 -13.35 -7.85 18.32
N ALA A 349 -12.78 -9.04 18.12
CA ALA A 349 -12.51 -10.01 19.17
C ALA A 349 -11.09 -10.56 19.05
N PHE A 350 -10.52 -10.99 20.17
CA PHE A 350 -9.21 -11.62 20.23
C PHE A 350 -9.38 -13.09 20.53
N VAL A 351 -8.95 -13.96 19.59
CA VAL A 351 -9.12 -15.40 19.72
C VAL A 351 -7.78 -16.12 19.55
N LYS A 352 -7.61 -17.25 20.24
CA LYS A 352 -6.43 -18.10 20.01
C LYS A 352 -6.57 -18.81 18.67
N ARG A 353 -5.49 -18.81 17.88
CA ARG A 353 -5.35 -19.63 16.67
C ARG A 353 -3.99 -20.28 16.60
N GLN A 354 -3.93 -21.43 15.96
CA GLN A 354 -2.67 -22.07 15.62
C GLN A 354 -2.18 -21.57 14.27
N GLY A 355 -0.89 -21.30 14.20
CA GLY A 355 -0.17 -20.99 12.98
C GLY A 355 1.13 -21.81 12.93
N THR A 356 1.91 -21.61 11.87
CA THR A 356 3.16 -22.33 11.59
C THR A 356 4.36 -21.49 12.05
N GLY A 357 5.12 -21.99 13.00
CA GLY A 357 6.35 -21.36 13.48
C GLY A 357 7.45 -21.30 12.41
N ALA A 358 8.52 -20.57 12.72
CA ALA A 358 9.68 -20.45 11.81
C ALA A 358 10.36 -21.80 11.53
N ASP A 359 10.31 -22.72 12.49
CA ASP A 359 10.82 -24.09 12.42
C ASP A 359 9.83 -25.09 11.78
N GLY A 360 8.66 -24.61 11.32
CA GLY A 360 7.61 -25.44 10.74
C GLY A 360 6.68 -26.12 11.77
N LYS A 361 6.92 -25.92 13.08
CA LYS A 361 6.05 -26.49 14.12
C LYS A 361 4.84 -25.61 14.40
N PRO A 362 3.74 -26.20 14.89
CA PRO A 362 2.59 -25.43 15.33
C PRO A 362 2.95 -24.48 16.48
N ILE A 363 2.49 -23.24 16.37
CA ILE A 363 2.54 -22.25 17.44
C ILE A 363 1.14 -21.69 17.67
N THR A 364 0.81 -21.37 18.92
CA THR A 364 -0.44 -20.68 19.25
C THR A 364 -0.18 -19.18 19.38
N GLY A 365 -0.97 -18.37 18.71
CA GLY A 365 -0.95 -16.92 18.80
C GLY A 365 -2.34 -16.34 18.97
N VAL A 366 -2.41 -15.01 19.00
CA VAL A 366 -3.67 -14.27 19.08
C VAL A 366 -4.04 -13.78 17.68
N TYR A 367 -5.21 -14.21 17.22
CA TYR A 367 -5.82 -13.72 15.99
C TYR A 367 -6.85 -12.63 16.32
N VAL A 368 -6.86 -11.55 15.52
CA VAL A 368 -7.84 -10.46 15.67
C VAL A 368 -8.94 -10.67 14.65
N GLU A 369 -10.13 -10.92 15.15
CA GLU A 369 -11.33 -11.15 14.35
C GLU A 369 -12.18 -9.88 14.28
N VAL A 370 -12.63 -9.48 13.08
CA VAL A 370 -13.65 -8.43 12.94
C VAL A 370 -15.02 -9.10 13.07
N THR A 371 -15.71 -8.81 14.17
CA THR A 371 -16.99 -9.40 14.51
C THR A 371 -18.20 -8.54 14.11
N ASP A 372 -17.98 -7.23 13.97
CA ASP A 372 -19.00 -6.28 13.55
C ASP A 372 -18.34 -5.20 12.68
N TRP A 373 -18.56 -5.30 11.36
CA TRP A 373 -17.94 -4.38 10.39
C TRP A 373 -18.33 -2.93 10.62
N ASP A 374 -19.57 -2.67 11.00
CA ASP A 374 -20.07 -1.31 11.13
C ASP A 374 -19.49 -0.61 12.36
N LYS A 375 -19.32 -1.34 13.46
CA LYS A 375 -18.70 -0.84 14.70
C LYS A 375 -17.18 -0.79 14.64
N TRP A 376 -16.56 -1.56 13.75
CA TRP A 376 -15.11 -1.62 13.63
C TRP A 376 -14.52 -0.31 13.09
N ASN A 377 -13.67 0.32 13.90
CA ASN A 377 -12.80 1.42 13.48
C ASN A 377 -11.45 0.85 13.05
N PRO A 378 -11.07 0.95 11.77
CA PRO A 378 -9.93 0.23 11.25
C PRO A 378 -8.61 0.42 12.01
N THR A 379 -8.30 1.62 12.46
CA THR A 379 -6.99 1.93 13.06
C THR A 379 -6.97 1.88 14.59
N GLU A 380 -8.11 1.80 15.23
CA GLU A 380 -8.25 1.95 16.70
C GLU A 380 -7.35 0.99 17.48
N LEU A 381 -7.31 -0.28 17.09
CA LEU A 381 -6.47 -1.29 17.72
C LEU A 381 -4.99 -0.89 17.74
N SER A 382 -4.47 -0.34 16.66
CA SER A 382 -3.06 0.07 16.55
C SER A 382 -2.66 1.06 17.65
N PHE A 383 -3.54 1.97 18.03
CA PHE A 383 -3.26 2.98 19.05
C PHE A 383 -3.30 2.40 20.47
N TYR A 384 -4.18 1.42 20.70
CA TYR A 384 -4.14 0.64 21.94
C TYR A 384 -2.92 -0.28 21.99
N MET A 385 -2.43 -0.79 20.86
CA MET A 385 -1.17 -1.53 20.80
C MET A 385 0.03 -0.64 21.20
N HIS A 386 0.10 0.61 20.74
CA HIS A 386 1.13 1.57 21.18
C HIS A 386 1.07 1.81 22.70
N LYS A 387 -0.14 2.06 23.23
CA LYS A 387 -0.35 2.23 24.68
C LYS A 387 0.09 1.00 25.47
N GLN A 388 -0.28 -0.19 25.00
CA GLN A 388 0.04 -1.43 25.69
C GLN A 388 1.53 -1.78 25.58
N ALA A 389 2.18 -1.50 24.45
CA ALA A 389 3.63 -1.63 24.32
C ALA A 389 4.38 -0.78 25.35
N ALA A 390 3.97 0.48 25.52
CA ALA A 390 4.56 1.35 26.53
C ALA A 390 4.31 0.89 27.98
N ARG A 391 3.22 0.16 28.24
CA ARG A 391 2.93 -0.44 29.57
C ARG A 391 3.77 -1.69 29.83
N TRP A 392 4.04 -2.49 28.81
CA TRP A 392 4.75 -3.76 28.96
C TRP A 392 6.27 -3.63 28.84
N SER A 393 6.72 -2.57 28.19
CA SER A 393 8.16 -2.31 28.06
C SER A 393 8.72 -1.68 29.34
N ARG A 394 9.93 -2.09 29.72
CA ARG A 394 10.61 -1.53 30.90
C ARG A 394 10.87 -0.02 30.77
N LEU A 395 11.23 0.40 29.56
CA LEU A 395 11.40 1.80 29.18
C LEU A 395 10.36 2.12 28.10
N ASN A 396 9.89 3.36 28.08
CA ASN A 396 8.97 3.79 27.03
C ASN A 396 9.62 3.59 25.64
N PRO A 397 9.09 2.72 24.76
CA PRO A 397 9.72 2.39 23.48
C PRO A 397 9.77 3.55 22.49
N PHE A 398 9.08 4.65 22.77
CA PHE A 398 9.05 5.86 21.95
C PHE A 398 10.06 6.92 22.40
N THR A 399 10.84 6.65 23.47
CA THR A 399 11.95 7.49 23.94
C THR A 399 13.28 6.87 23.50
N GLY A 400 14.32 7.71 23.36
CA GLY A 400 15.66 7.24 22.98
C GLY A 400 15.76 6.71 21.55
N LEU A 401 14.80 7.03 20.67
CA LEU A 401 14.82 6.68 19.25
C LEU A 401 15.80 7.57 18.50
N THR A 402 16.44 7.01 17.49
CA THR A 402 17.23 7.78 16.52
C THR A 402 16.34 8.69 15.69
N SER A 403 16.93 9.72 15.07
CA SER A 403 16.19 10.63 14.19
C SER A 403 15.53 9.88 13.02
N GLU A 404 16.14 8.80 12.53
CA GLU A 404 15.57 7.97 11.45
C GLU A 404 14.35 7.16 11.93
N GLU A 405 14.43 6.56 13.12
CA GLU A 405 13.29 5.83 13.71
C GLU A 405 12.12 6.77 14.01
N VAL A 406 12.40 7.98 14.54
CA VAL A 406 11.39 9.02 14.76
C VAL A 406 10.75 9.43 13.43
N ARG A 407 11.56 9.67 12.39
CA ARG A 407 11.04 10.01 11.07
C ARG A 407 10.19 8.87 10.50
N SER A 408 10.68 7.64 10.56
CA SER A 408 9.95 6.45 10.09
C SER A 408 8.59 6.32 10.77
N PHE A 409 8.53 6.45 12.09
CA PHE A 409 7.28 6.44 12.84
C PHE A 409 6.31 7.53 12.35
N LYS A 410 6.81 8.78 12.27
CA LYS A 410 5.97 9.94 11.91
C LYS A 410 5.39 9.84 10.50
N ILE A 411 6.17 9.40 9.52
CA ILE A 411 5.68 9.28 8.14
C ILE A 411 4.64 8.15 7.98
N HIS A 412 4.76 7.05 8.74
CA HIS A 412 3.79 5.95 8.70
C HIS A 412 2.52 6.32 9.47
N VAL A 413 2.64 6.73 10.72
CA VAL A 413 1.50 7.07 11.57
C VAL A 413 0.83 8.37 11.10
N GLY A 414 1.63 9.36 10.70
CA GLY A 414 1.13 10.61 10.12
C GLY A 414 0.87 11.72 11.13
N SER A 415 1.00 11.50 12.44
CA SER A 415 0.66 12.47 13.49
C SER A 415 1.85 12.80 14.39
N ASN A 416 2.29 14.05 14.33
CA ASN A 416 3.33 14.57 15.24
C ASN A 416 2.82 14.67 16.68
N ALA A 417 1.56 15.07 16.86
CA ALA A 417 0.93 15.19 18.18
C ALA A 417 0.83 13.84 18.90
N TRP A 418 0.46 12.77 18.16
CA TRP A 418 0.43 11.42 18.71
C TRP A 418 1.81 10.98 19.19
N PHE A 419 2.84 11.20 18.36
CA PHE A 419 4.21 10.84 18.72
C PHE A 419 4.71 11.58 19.95
N ALA A 420 4.50 12.89 20.01
CA ALA A 420 4.88 13.72 21.16
C ALA A 420 4.20 13.25 22.45
N GLU A 421 2.91 12.91 22.37
CA GLU A 421 2.17 12.43 23.53
C GLU A 421 2.60 11.02 23.97
N LEU A 422 2.93 10.13 23.03
CA LEU A 422 3.54 8.84 23.36
C LEU A 422 4.86 9.00 24.12
N GLN A 423 5.71 9.94 23.70
CA GLN A 423 6.97 10.22 24.42
C GLN A 423 6.71 10.75 25.83
N ARG A 424 5.73 11.64 25.99
CA ARG A 424 5.41 12.29 27.26
C ARG A 424 4.68 11.36 28.23
N ALA A 425 3.60 10.71 27.79
CA ALA A 425 2.67 9.97 28.64
C ALA A 425 2.89 8.45 28.63
N GLY A 426 3.50 7.91 27.56
CA GLY A 426 3.71 6.47 27.38
C GLY A 426 2.41 5.69 27.58
N GLY A 427 2.43 4.69 28.45
CA GLY A 427 1.26 3.85 28.74
C GLY A 427 0.08 4.56 29.41
N ARG A 428 0.19 5.84 29.77
CA ARG A 428 -0.91 6.67 30.33
C ARG A 428 -1.62 7.50 29.26
N ILE A 429 -1.19 7.44 27.98
CA ILE A 429 -1.81 8.19 26.89
C ILE A 429 -3.32 8.01 26.82
N ASP A 430 -4.05 9.10 26.57
CA ASP A 430 -5.50 9.09 26.38
C ASP A 430 -5.85 8.79 24.92
N VAL A 431 -5.99 7.50 24.60
CA VAL A 431 -6.36 7.05 23.24
C VAL A 431 -7.70 7.59 22.77
N PRO A 432 -8.80 7.52 23.59
CA PRO A 432 -10.10 8.04 23.21
C PRO A 432 -10.10 9.51 22.77
N LEU A 433 -9.32 10.35 23.43
CA LEU A 433 -9.19 11.77 23.05
C LEU A 433 -8.68 11.96 21.63
N PHE A 434 -7.65 11.18 21.25
CA PHE A 434 -7.09 11.23 19.89
C PHE A 434 -8.05 10.65 18.85
N LEU A 435 -8.70 9.53 19.15
CA LEU A 435 -9.69 8.91 18.26
C LEU A 435 -10.83 9.88 17.94
N LYS A 436 -11.39 10.55 18.95
CA LYS A 436 -12.42 11.57 18.76
C LYS A 436 -11.95 12.71 17.84
N ASN A 437 -10.75 13.25 18.08
CA ASN A 437 -10.19 14.32 17.26
C ASN A 437 -9.99 13.87 15.79
N TRP A 438 -9.53 12.64 15.58
CA TRP A 438 -9.33 12.11 14.23
C TRP A 438 -10.65 11.84 13.50
N GLU A 439 -11.68 11.41 14.21
CA GLU A 439 -13.03 11.25 13.65
C GLU A 439 -13.61 12.58 13.16
N GLU A 440 -13.47 13.65 13.96
CA GLU A 440 -13.86 15.01 13.54
C GLU A 440 -13.13 15.45 12.27
N ARG A 441 -11.82 15.18 12.18
CA ARG A 441 -11.00 15.48 11.00
C ARG A 441 -11.36 14.58 9.80
N ALA A 442 -11.69 13.31 10.03
CA ALA A 442 -12.18 12.41 9.01
C ALA A 442 -13.52 12.88 8.42
N ALA A 443 -14.41 13.45 9.24
CA ALA A 443 -15.65 14.07 8.77
C ALA A 443 -15.39 15.26 7.83
N ILE A 444 -14.46 16.15 8.21
CA ILE A 444 -14.02 17.26 7.36
C ILE A 444 -13.42 16.74 6.04
N TYR A 445 -12.56 15.74 6.10
CA TYR A 445 -11.95 15.14 4.91
C TYR A 445 -13.01 14.52 3.99
N ARG A 446 -13.99 13.79 4.55
CA ARG A 446 -15.10 13.22 3.78
C ARG A 446 -15.85 14.31 2.99
N GLU A 447 -16.12 15.46 3.59
CA GLU A 447 -16.80 16.56 2.92
C GLU A 447 -15.92 17.22 1.85
N GLN A 448 -14.66 17.52 2.16
CA GLN A 448 -13.70 18.12 1.22
C GLN A 448 -13.44 17.25 -0.01
N THR A 449 -13.52 15.93 0.12
CA THR A 449 -13.27 14.98 -0.96
C THR A 449 -14.53 14.58 -1.72
N ARG A 450 -15.72 14.99 -1.27
CA ARG A 450 -17.01 14.62 -1.86
C ARG A 450 -17.08 14.88 -3.36
N LYS A 451 -16.57 16.02 -3.81
CA LYS A 451 -16.56 16.45 -5.22
C LYS A 451 -15.68 15.61 -6.15
N PHE A 452 -14.78 14.76 -5.61
CA PHE A 452 -13.92 13.87 -6.38
C PHE A 452 -14.44 12.44 -6.46
N ARG A 453 -15.55 12.15 -5.77
CA ARG A 453 -16.13 10.82 -5.74
C ARG A 453 -16.84 10.49 -7.03
N LEU A 454 -16.50 9.36 -7.61
CA LEU A 454 -17.04 8.86 -8.88
C LEU A 454 -18.23 7.90 -8.69
N TYR A 455 -18.36 7.31 -7.50
CA TYR A 455 -19.27 6.20 -7.29
C TYR A 455 -20.37 6.55 -6.28
N PRO A 456 -21.61 6.05 -6.50
CA PRO A 456 -22.71 6.27 -5.59
C PRO A 456 -22.51 5.52 -4.26
N TRP A 457 -23.29 5.89 -3.27
CA TRP A 457 -23.32 5.20 -1.99
C TRP A 457 -23.81 3.75 -2.10
N GLY A 458 -24.62 3.43 -3.09
CA GLY A 458 -25.40 2.22 -3.21
C GLY A 458 -26.66 2.31 -2.36
N ASP A 459 -27.70 1.57 -2.76
CA ASP A 459 -28.84 1.38 -1.90
C ASP A 459 -28.39 0.61 -0.67
N THR A 460 -28.62 1.18 0.51
CA THR A 460 -28.42 0.45 1.77
C THR A 460 -29.32 -0.78 1.67
N PRO A 461 -28.85 -2.03 1.81
CA PRO A 461 -29.75 -3.15 1.95
C PRO A 461 -30.65 -2.81 3.14
N ALA A 462 -31.94 -2.66 2.90
CA ALA A 462 -32.93 -2.56 3.94
C ALA A 462 -32.67 -3.73 4.89
N GLY A 463 -32.45 -3.45 6.16
CA GLY A 463 -31.91 -4.34 7.17
C GLY A 463 -32.40 -5.79 7.06
N LYS A 464 -31.46 -6.71 7.12
CA LYS A 464 -31.66 -8.07 7.60
C LYS A 464 -30.83 -8.28 8.84
#